data_d0f2f7247c668ebdf19197a4d026e3e0
#
_entry.id   d0f2f7247c668ebdf19197a4d026e3e0
#
_cell.length_a   1.000
_cell.length_b   1.000
_cell.length_c   1.000
_cell.angle_alpha   90.00
_cell.angle_beta   90.00
_cell.angle_gamma   90.00
#
_symmetry.space_group_name_H-M   'P 1'
#
loop_
_entity.id
_entity.type
_entity.pdbx_description
1 polymer ?
#
loop_
_entity_poly.entity_id
_entity_poly.type
_entity_poly.pdbx_seq_one_letter_code
_entity_poly.pdbx_strand_id
1 'polypeptide(L)'
;MKSFTLLLSTVTLAAVIGAILTTPALAGPREDIIAGFTAQGAGPADLANGKRMYETTYGTGKPDTPKCTTCHGATPQEGGQTRTSKAIEPMAVSRTPARFTDKAKVDKWFLRNCSSVIGRECTAQEKVDFISYLVSQ
;
A
#
# COMPACT_ATOMS: atom_id res chain seq x y z
N MET A 1 -61.97 48.36 -29.44
CA MET A 1 -60.54 47.91 -29.61
C MET A 1 -60.00 47.73 -28.22
N LYS A 2 -59.80 46.46 -27.77
CA LYS A 2 -59.28 46.15 -26.44
C LYS A 2 -57.87 45.65 -26.58
N SER A 3 -56.86 46.44 -26.04
CA SER A 3 -55.51 46.10 -26.05
C SER A 3 -55.19 45.05 -24.91
N PHE A 4 -54.67 43.90 -25.30
CA PHE A 4 -54.25 42.87 -24.39
C PHE A 4 -52.74 43.08 -24.12
N THR A 5 -52.36 43.44 -22.89
CA THR A 5 -50.97 43.57 -22.46
C THR A 5 -50.51 42.22 -21.92
N LEU A 6 -49.56 41.62 -22.61
CA LEU A 6 -48.92 40.33 -22.25
C LEU A 6 -47.80 40.60 -21.25
N LEU A 7 -47.94 40.18 -19.99
CA LEU A 7 -46.88 40.22 -18.99
C LEU A 7 -46.00 38.97 -19.16
N LEU A 8 -44.76 39.15 -19.63
CA LEU A 8 -43.74 38.11 -19.62
C LEU A 8 -43.15 38.02 -18.20
N SER A 9 -43.41 36.91 -17.54
CA SER A 9 -42.78 36.57 -16.24
C SER A 9 -41.48 35.82 -16.49
N THR A 10 -40.35 36.48 -16.24
CA THR A 10 -39.02 35.85 -16.33
C THR A 10 -38.73 35.08 -15.04
N VAL A 11 -38.75 33.75 -15.14
CA VAL A 11 -38.31 32.86 -14.06
C VAL A 11 -36.78 32.76 -14.10
N THR A 12 -36.09 33.40 -13.15
CA THR A 12 -34.63 33.25 -12.94
C THR A 12 -34.37 31.96 -12.17
N LEU A 13 -33.79 30.97 -12.86
CA LEU A 13 -33.33 29.72 -12.27
C LEU A 13 -31.96 29.96 -11.62
N ALA A 14 -31.94 30.10 -10.30
CA ALA A 14 -30.68 30.20 -9.54
C ALA A 14 -30.06 28.80 -9.42
N ALA A 15 -28.97 28.56 -10.16
CA ALA A 15 -28.15 27.35 -10.02
C ALA A 15 -27.33 27.42 -8.72
N VAL A 16 -27.71 26.64 -7.72
CA VAL A 16 -26.89 26.45 -6.50
C VAL A 16 -25.77 25.46 -6.81
N ILE A 17 -24.57 25.99 -7.08
CA ILE A 17 -23.37 25.18 -7.19
C ILE A 17 -22.94 24.79 -5.80
N GLY A 18 -23.29 23.58 -5.36
CA GLY A 18 -22.82 22.99 -4.13
C GLY A 18 -21.31 22.69 -4.23
N ALA A 19 -20.46 23.48 -3.58
CA ALA A 19 -19.05 23.17 -3.42
C ALA A 19 -18.91 21.92 -2.54
N ILE A 20 -18.54 20.78 -3.14
CA ILE A 20 -18.19 19.59 -2.40
C ILE A 20 -16.83 19.87 -1.73
N LEU A 21 -16.85 20.17 -0.44
CA LEU A 21 -15.66 20.26 0.38
C LEU A 21 -15.11 18.84 0.58
N THR A 22 -14.19 18.43 -0.28
CA THR A 22 -13.40 17.21 -0.06
C THR A 22 -12.41 17.49 1.08
N THR A 23 -12.74 17.04 2.28
CA THR A 23 -11.76 17.02 3.38
C THR A 23 -10.64 16.08 2.97
N PRO A 24 -9.35 16.51 2.99
CA PRO A 24 -8.25 15.59 2.81
C PRO A 24 -8.31 14.54 3.93
N ALA A 25 -8.41 13.27 3.56
CA ALA A 25 -8.23 12.20 4.51
C ALA A 25 -6.81 12.35 5.08
N LEU A 26 -6.68 12.45 6.40
CA LEU A 26 -5.37 12.44 7.05
C LEU A 26 -4.69 11.13 6.68
N ALA A 27 -3.54 11.20 6.00
CA ALA A 27 -2.72 10.04 5.72
C ALA A 27 -2.30 9.41 7.06
N GLY A 28 -2.37 8.08 7.15
CA GLY A 28 -1.94 7.36 8.33
C GLY A 28 -0.44 7.05 8.27
N PRO A 29 0.14 6.51 9.36
CA PRO A 29 1.59 6.22 9.42
C PRO A 29 2.10 5.33 8.29
N ARG A 30 1.25 4.48 7.73
CA ARG A 30 1.60 3.60 6.59
C ARG A 30 1.67 4.37 5.29
N GLU A 31 0.71 5.24 5.05
CA GLU A 31 0.67 6.15 3.90
C GLU A 31 1.87 7.09 3.91
N ASP A 32 2.27 7.58 5.08
CA ASP A 32 3.48 8.41 5.25
C ASP A 32 4.76 7.64 4.91
N ILE A 33 4.84 6.36 5.27
CA ILE A 33 5.96 5.49 4.93
C ILE A 33 6.02 5.25 3.42
N ILE A 34 4.89 4.97 2.78
CA ILE A 34 4.80 4.82 1.31
C ILE A 34 5.20 6.12 0.62
N ALA A 35 4.69 7.27 1.07
CA ALA A 35 5.05 8.58 0.55
C ALA A 35 6.56 8.86 0.68
N GLY A 36 7.18 8.42 1.79
CA GLY A 36 8.62 8.52 1.99
C GLY A 36 9.44 7.73 0.97
N PHE A 37 8.98 6.55 0.52
CA PHE A 37 9.61 5.82 -0.58
C PHE A 37 9.31 6.43 -1.94
N THR A 38 8.12 6.99 -2.14
CA THR A 38 7.79 7.75 -3.35
C THR A 38 8.70 8.97 -3.52
N ALA A 39 9.01 9.68 -2.44
CA ALA A 39 9.98 10.78 -2.44
C ALA A 39 11.42 10.32 -2.78
N GLN A 40 11.73 9.03 -2.63
CA GLN A 40 13.00 8.41 -3.05
C GLN A 40 12.97 7.93 -4.51
N GLY A 41 11.94 8.26 -5.29
CA GLY A 41 11.84 7.97 -6.71
C GLY A 41 10.95 6.75 -7.06
N ALA A 42 10.18 6.20 -6.12
CA ALA A 42 9.18 5.19 -6.46
C ALA A 42 8.01 5.83 -7.21
N GLY A 43 7.52 5.13 -8.23
CA GLY A 43 6.30 5.45 -8.95
C GLY A 43 5.04 4.89 -8.26
N PRO A 44 3.92 4.86 -9.00
CA PRO A 44 2.69 4.20 -8.55
C PRO A 44 2.93 2.73 -8.19
N ALA A 45 2.20 2.22 -7.20
CA ALA A 45 2.33 0.84 -6.75
C ALA A 45 1.91 -0.17 -7.83
N ASP A 46 2.74 -1.19 -8.06
CA ASP A 46 2.41 -2.38 -8.84
C ASP A 46 2.13 -3.56 -7.88
N LEU A 47 0.85 -3.83 -7.62
CA LEU A 47 0.42 -4.92 -6.74
C LEU A 47 0.82 -6.30 -7.29
N ALA A 48 0.86 -6.46 -8.61
CA ALA A 48 1.29 -7.70 -9.24
C ALA A 48 2.79 -7.94 -9.01
N ASN A 49 3.61 -6.89 -9.03
CA ASN A 49 5.02 -6.98 -8.66
C ASN A 49 5.19 -7.32 -7.18
N GLY A 50 4.44 -6.66 -6.29
CA GLY A 50 4.45 -6.97 -4.86
C GLY A 50 4.11 -8.44 -4.57
N LYS A 51 3.09 -8.98 -5.26
CA LYS A 51 2.73 -10.40 -5.20
C LYS A 51 3.88 -11.29 -5.69
N ARG A 52 4.45 -10.99 -6.85
CA ARG A 52 5.60 -11.76 -7.39
C ARG A 52 6.76 -11.78 -6.40
N MET A 53 7.08 -10.66 -5.77
CA MET A 53 8.13 -10.58 -4.75
C MET A 53 7.87 -11.53 -3.58
N TYR A 54 6.63 -11.65 -3.13
CA TYR A 54 6.25 -12.53 -2.03
C TYR A 54 6.40 -14.01 -2.39
N GLU A 55 6.05 -14.40 -3.62
CA GLU A 55 5.94 -15.79 -4.08
C GLU A 55 7.20 -16.32 -4.75
N THR A 56 8.07 -15.43 -5.28
CA THR A 56 9.26 -15.84 -6.05
C THR A 56 10.29 -16.55 -5.19
N THR A 57 10.85 -17.63 -5.74
CA THR A 57 12.06 -18.26 -5.24
C THR A 57 13.27 -17.59 -5.87
N TYR A 58 14.12 -16.97 -5.04
CA TYR A 58 15.33 -16.28 -5.46
C TYR A 58 16.55 -17.18 -5.29
N GLY A 59 17.46 -17.16 -6.26
CA GLY A 59 18.74 -17.88 -6.18
C GLY A 59 19.93 -17.00 -5.78
N THR A 60 19.67 -15.72 -5.48
CA THR A 60 20.69 -14.69 -5.27
C THR A 60 20.94 -14.34 -3.81
N GLY A 61 20.04 -14.72 -2.92
CA GLY A 61 20.14 -14.51 -1.48
C GLY A 61 20.80 -15.69 -0.76
N LYS A 62 20.46 -15.85 0.51
CA LYS A 62 20.97 -16.97 1.32
C LYS A 62 20.25 -18.26 0.92
N PRO A 63 20.98 -19.39 0.77
CA PRO A 63 20.40 -20.67 0.39
C PRO A 63 19.29 -21.17 1.32
N ASP A 64 19.34 -20.80 2.60
CA ASP A 64 18.38 -21.21 3.62
C ASP A 64 17.14 -20.31 3.73
N THR A 65 17.11 -19.21 2.97
CA THR A 65 15.96 -18.28 2.88
C THR A 65 15.67 -17.89 1.43
N PRO A 66 15.37 -18.86 0.54
CA PRO A 66 15.28 -18.59 -0.91
C PRO A 66 14.02 -17.81 -1.31
N LYS A 67 13.05 -17.65 -0.42
CA LYS A 67 11.79 -16.94 -0.68
C LYS A 67 11.18 -16.39 0.61
N CYS A 68 10.29 -15.40 0.50
CA CYS A 68 9.60 -14.83 1.67
C CYS A 68 8.78 -15.89 2.42
N THR A 69 8.11 -16.77 1.70
CA THR A 69 7.29 -17.84 2.26
C THR A 69 8.09 -18.95 2.96
N THR A 70 9.43 -18.91 2.97
CA THR A 70 10.26 -19.80 3.80
C THR A 70 9.99 -19.57 5.31
N CYS A 71 9.72 -18.33 5.70
CA CYS A 71 9.47 -17.95 7.08
C CYS A 71 8.07 -17.36 7.30
N HIS A 72 7.48 -16.76 6.27
CA HIS A 72 6.10 -16.27 6.30
C HIS A 72 5.15 -17.35 5.76
N GLY A 73 3.86 -17.25 6.04
CA GLY A 73 2.86 -18.20 5.55
C GLY A 73 2.84 -18.31 4.02
N ALA A 74 2.28 -19.39 3.49
CA ALA A 74 2.13 -19.60 2.05
C ALA A 74 1.31 -18.48 1.40
N THR A 75 0.36 -17.91 2.16
CA THR A 75 -0.39 -16.71 1.80
C THR A 75 -0.13 -15.58 2.81
N PRO A 76 -0.28 -14.31 2.45
CA PRO A 76 -0.11 -13.19 3.39
C PRO A 76 -1.03 -13.24 4.61
N GLN A 77 -2.17 -13.92 4.52
CA GLN A 77 -3.15 -14.07 5.60
C GLN A 77 -2.75 -15.10 6.64
N GLU A 78 -1.77 -15.95 6.34
CA GLU A 78 -1.28 -16.97 7.24
C GLU A 78 -0.08 -16.47 8.07
N GLY A 79 0.01 -16.97 9.30
CA GLY A 79 1.20 -16.81 10.12
C GLY A 79 2.34 -17.70 9.64
N GLY A 80 3.54 -17.41 10.10
CA GLY A 80 4.72 -18.20 9.80
C GLY A 80 5.57 -18.46 11.03
N GLN A 81 6.79 -18.90 10.82
CA GLN A 81 7.77 -19.15 11.88
C GLN A 81 9.19 -18.80 11.43
N THR A 82 9.99 -18.28 12.35
CA THR A 82 11.43 -18.16 12.15
C THR A 82 12.08 -19.54 12.20
N ARG A 83 13.34 -19.64 11.78
CA ARG A 83 14.14 -20.89 11.90
C ARG A 83 14.31 -21.37 13.32
N THR A 84 14.10 -20.52 14.31
CA THR A 84 14.12 -20.88 15.75
C THR A 84 12.71 -21.11 16.30
N SER A 85 11.75 -21.42 15.44
CA SER A 85 10.34 -21.72 15.78
C SER A 85 9.59 -20.58 16.48
N LYS A 86 10.09 -19.34 16.42
CA LYS A 86 9.36 -18.19 16.92
C LYS A 86 8.26 -17.82 15.91
N ALA A 87 7.02 -17.71 16.39
CA ALA A 87 5.89 -17.32 15.57
C ALA A 87 6.08 -15.96 14.90
N ILE A 88 5.63 -15.85 13.66
CA ILE A 88 5.55 -14.62 12.88
C ILE A 88 4.07 -14.39 12.55
N GLU A 89 3.56 -13.23 12.95
CA GLU A 89 2.20 -12.82 12.62
C GLU A 89 1.97 -12.72 11.11
N PRO A 90 0.74 -12.88 10.61
CA PRO A 90 0.40 -12.69 9.20
C PRO A 90 0.94 -11.39 8.63
N MET A 91 1.31 -11.42 7.35
CA MET A 91 1.81 -10.24 6.65
C MET A 91 0.69 -9.34 6.12
N ALA A 92 -0.50 -9.90 5.86
CA ALA A 92 -1.67 -9.16 5.42
C ALA A 92 -2.10 -8.13 6.47
N VAL A 93 -2.33 -6.89 6.04
CA VAL A 93 -2.77 -5.80 6.92
C VAL A 93 -4.17 -6.07 7.47
N SER A 94 -5.04 -6.76 6.72
CA SER A 94 -6.36 -7.19 7.20
C SER A 94 -6.29 -8.10 8.43
N ARG A 95 -5.18 -8.82 8.61
CA ARG A 95 -4.97 -9.74 9.75
C ARG A 95 -4.12 -9.12 10.86
N THR A 96 -3.20 -8.25 10.49
CA THR A 96 -2.28 -7.57 11.42
C THR A 96 -2.26 -6.06 11.09
N PRO A 97 -3.25 -5.28 11.56
CA PRO A 97 -3.42 -3.87 11.18
C PRO A 97 -2.23 -2.96 11.51
N ALA A 98 -1.39 -3.34 12.50
CA ALA A 98 -0.19 -2.59 12.87
C ALA A 98 1.01 -2.79 11.90
N ARG A 99 0.88 -3.66 10.88
CA ARG A 99 1.94 -3.84 9.88
C ARG A 99 2.21 -2.55 9.12
N PHE A 100 3.49 -2.26 8.93
CA PHE A 100 3.98 -1.12 8.16
C PHE A 100 3.58 0.27 8.71
N THR A 101 3.34 0.38 10.02
CA THR A 101 3.03 1.65 10.68
C THR A 101 4.20 2.26 11.46
N ASP A 102 5.32 1.54 11.56
CA ASP A 102 6.55 1.96 12.25
C ASP A 102 7.70 1.99 11.23
N LYS A 103 8.12 3.20 10.85
CA LYS A 103 9.15 3.38 9.81
C LYS A 103 10.47 2.71 10.15
N ALA A 104 10.91 2.78 11.40
CA ALA A 104 12.18 2.17 11.81
C ALA A 104 12.14 0.63 11.69
N LYS A 105 11.00 0.02 12.02
CA LYS A 105 10.78 -1.42 11.82
C LYS A 105 10.70 -1.76 10.34
N VAL A 106 10.02 -0.96 9.53
CA VAL A 106 9.91 -1.17 8.08
C VAL A 106 11.30 -1.15 7.45
N ASP A 107 12.09 -0.11 7.70
CA ASP A 107 13.45 0.01 7.15
C ASP A 107 14.34 -1.16 7.57
N LYS A 108 14.35 -1.49 8.87
CA LYS A 108 15.12 -2.62 9.43
C LYS A 108 14.75 -3.94 8.75
N TRP A 109 13.46 -4.22 8.58
CA TRP A 109 13.04 -5.52 8.06
C TRP A 109 13.19 -5.61 6.55
N PHE A 110 13.03 -4.52 5.78
CA PHE A 110 13.38 -4.52 4.38
C PHE A 110 14.88 -4.75 4.17
N LEU A 111 15.73 -4.04 4.90
CA LEU A 111 17.19 -4.24 4.81
C LEU A 111 17.55 -5.71 5.05
N ARG A 112 17.04 -6.33 6.12
CA ARG A 112 17.35 -7.70 6.49
C ARG A 112 16.80 -8.73 5.51
N ASN A 113 15.51 -8.61 5.18
CA ASN A 113 14.80 -9.61 4.39
C ASN A 113 15.20 -9.54 2.92
N CYS A 114 15.31 -8.35 2.33
CA CYS A 114 15.79 -8.22 0.95
C CYS A 114 17.22 -8.75 0.81
N SER A 115 18.14 -8.38 1.71
CA SER A 115 19.51 -8.90 1.69
C SER A 115 19.56 -10.43 1.87
N SER A 116 18.67 -10.98 2.71
CA SER A 116 18.62 -12.43 2.95
C SER A 116 17.99 -13.20 1.80
N VAL A 117 16.91 -12.73 1.23
CA VAL A 117 16.10 -13.44 0.24
C VAL A 117 16.52 -13.09 -1.18
N ILE A 118 16.71 -11.80 -1.49
CA ILE A 118 17.01 -11.29 -2.84
C ILE A 118 18.53 -11.15 -3.06
N GLY A 119 19.33 -11.08 -1.99
CA GLY A 119 20.79 -10.90 -2.04
C GLY A 119 21.23 -9.45 -2.20
N ARG A 120 20.32 -8.48 -2.15
CA ARG A 120 20.55 -7.02 -2.22
C ARG A 120 19.51 -6.26 -1.45
N GLU A 121 19.69 -4.97 -1.30
CA GLU A 121 18.62 -4.09 -0.83
C GLU A 121 17.49 -4.00 -1.86
N CYS A 122 16.27 -3.92 -1.36
CA CYS A 122 15.11 -3.59 -2.19
C CYS A 122 15.14 -2.12 -2.60
N THR A 123 14.77 -1.85 -3.85
CA THR A 123 14.58 -0.49 -4.34
C THR A 123 13.38 0.18 -3.66
N ALA A 124 13.27 1.51 -3.75
CA ALA A 124 12.11 2.23 -3.26
C ALA A 124 10.81 1.73 -3.92
N GLN A 125 10.83 1.44 -5.22
CA GLN A 125 9.69 0.88 -5.95
C GLN A 125 9.27 -0.48 -5.41
N GLU A 126 10.21 -1.40 -5.22
CA GLU A 126 9.93 -2.73 -4.66
C GLU A 126 9.31 -2.64 -3.26
N LYS A 127 9.75 -1.68 -2.44
CA LYS A 127 9.17 -1.46 -1.11
C LYS A 127 7.72 -0.96 -1.20
N VAL A 128 7.43 -0.02 -2.11
CA VAL A 128 6.06 0.48 -2.36
C VAL A 128 5.17 -0.64 -2.87
N ASP A 129 5.61 -1.41 -3.87
CA ASP A 129 4.86 -2.50 -4.46
C ASP A 129 4.51 -3.57 -3.42
N PHE A 130 5.51 -3.97 -2.63
CA PHE A 130 5.36 -5.00 -1.61
C PHE A 130 4.41 -4.58 -0.47
N ILE A 131 4.58 -3.37 0.08
CA ILE A 131 3.67 -2.85 1.12
C ILE A 131 2.25 -2.74 0.57
N SER A 132 2.07 -2.15 -0.61
CA SER A 132 0.76 -1.95 -1.22
C SER A 132 0.05 -3.27 -1.52
N TYR A 133 0.79 -4.29 -1.97
CA TYR A 133 0.25 -5.64 -2.12
C TYR A 133 -0.25 -6.18 -0.78
N LEU A 134 0.53 -6.10 0.29
CA LEU A 134 0.14 -6.64 1.61
C LEU A 134 -0.98 -5.84 2.29
N VAL A 135 -1.14 -4.58 1.93
CA VAL A 135 -2.29 -3.74 2.32
C VAL A 135 -3.57 -4.20 1.63
N SER A 136 -3.48 -4.66 0.39
CA SER A 136 -4.64 -5.13 -0.39
C SER A 136 -5.12 -6.53 0.00
N GLN A 137 -4.44 -7.23 0.91
CA GLN A 137 -4.73 -8.61 1.30
C GLN A 137 -5.67 -8.75 2.50
#